data_6b836dd07280e41a76db4ce85c986e1c
#
_entry.id   6b836dd07280e41a76db4ce85c986e1c
#
_cell.length_a   1.000
_cell.length_b   1.000
_cell.length_c   1.000
_cell.angle_alpha   90.00
_cell.angle_beta   90.00
_cell.angle_gamma   90.00
#
_symmetry.space_group_name_H-M   'P 1'
#
loop_
_entity.id
_entity.type
_entity.pdbx_description
1 polymer ?
#
loop_
_entity_poly.entity_id
_entity_poly.type
_entity_poly.pdbx_seq_one_letter_code
_entity_poly.pdbx_strand_id
1 'polypeptide(L)'
;MPMKLNVIITGSTGMVGKGVLLECIDSPEVESILVINRSPVDVVHPKVKEIIHKDFFDLSSIHDQLSGYNACFFCLGVSSVGMKEAEYRRMTHELTLGFAKVLLFQNPEMIFCYVSGASTDSSEKGRSMWARVKGKTENDLLMLGFKSAYMFRPGYIHPMRGIKSKTPLYNAFYAVLKPLYPLLKRMPKYVTDNATIGQAMIKVALQGYGKKVLESIDINKF
;
A
#
# COMPACT_ATOMS: atom_id res chain seq x y z
N MET A 1 17.06 21.38 -7.71
CA MET A 1 16.31 21.14 -6.45
C MET A 1 16.14 19.65 -6.29
N PRO A 2 16.18 19.09 -5.08
CA PRO A 2 15.87 17.66 -4.89
C PRO A 2 14.44 17.37 -5.36
N MET A 3 14.26 16.19 -5.95
CA MET A 3 12.95 15.74 -6.45
C MET A 3 11.96 15.64 -5.28
N LYS A 4 10.81 16.31 -5.39
CA LYS A 4 9.70 16.17 -4.46
C LYS A 4 8.72 15.10 -4.94
N LEU A 5 8.05 14.45 -4.01
CA LEU A 5 7.03 13.47 -4.34
C LEU A 5 5.64 14.11 -4.39
N ASN A 6 4.94 13.85 -5.49
CA ASN A 6 3.52 14.05 -5.66
C ASN A 6 2.89 12.65 -5.66
N VAL A 7 2.17 12.31 -4.59
CA VAL A 7 1.82 10.91 -4.29
C VAL A 7 0.33 10.67 -4.44
N ILE A 8 -0.05 9.59 -5.12
CA ILE A 8 -1.41 9.02 -5.03
C ILE A 8 -1.41 7.94 -3.95
N ILE A 9 -2.36 8.01 -3.01
CA ILE A 9 -2.55 6.98 -1.98
C ILE A 9 -3.94 6.37 -2.10
N THR A 10 -4.02 5.03 -2.18
CA THR A 10 -5.29 4.31 -2.08
C THR A 10 -5.39 3.57 -0.76
N GLY A 11 -6.62 3.32 -0.29
CA GLY A 11 -6.83 2.58 0.96
C GLY A 11 -6.42 3.33 2.23
N SER A 12 -6.30 4.66 2.18
CA SER A 12 -5.89 5.50 3.31
C SER A 12 -6.91 5.52 4.47
N THR A 13 -8.10 4.97 4.29
CA THR A 13 -9.07 4.72 5.38
C THR A 13 -8.81 3.41 6.14
N GLY A 14 -7.89 2.57 5.66
CA GLY A 14 -7.42 1.36 6.33
C GLY A 14 -6.20 1.63 7.22
N MET A 15 -5.82 0.66 8.06
CA MET A 15 -4.75 0.80 9.05
C MET A 15 -3.40 1.13 8.40
N VAL A 16 -3.01 0.40 7.37
CA VAL A 16 -1.73 0.63 6.67
C VAL A 16 -1.75 1.95 5.92
N GLY A 17 -2.75 2.15 5.05
CA GLY A 17 -2.83 3.36 4.24
C GLY A 17 -3.00 4.65 5.06
N LYS A 18 -3.66 4.59 6.24
CA LYS A 18 -3.72 5.73 7.17
C LYS A 18 -2.34 6.06 7.74
N GLY A 19 -1.55 5.05 8.11
CA GLY A 19 -0.18 5.25 8.56
C GLY A 19 0.70 5.86 7.46
N VAL A 20 0.64 5.30 6.26
CA VAL A 20 1.35 5.83 5.08
C VAL A 20 0.95 7.29 4.80
N LEU A 21 -0.34 7.63 4.86
CA LEU A 21 -0.83 9.00 4.68
C LEU A 21 -0.21 9.96 5.69
N LEU A 22 -0.19 9.59 6.98
CA LEU A 22 0.35 10.45 8.03
C LEU A 22 1.86 10.67 7.86
N GLU A 23 2.63 9.63 7.48
CA GLU A 23 4.04 9.78 7.20
C GLU A 23 4.29 10.68 5.96
N CYS A 24 3.45 10.58 4.92
CA CYS A 24 3.52 11.47 3.76
C CYS A 24 3.22 12.94 4.13
N ILE A 25 2.27 13.18 5.03
CA ILE A 25 1.94 14.53 5.52
C ILE A 25 3.13 15.14 6.25
N ASP A 26 3.76 14.38 7.15
CA ASP A 26 4.86 14.85 7.99
C ASP A 26 6.18 14.98 7.21
N SER A 27 6.32 14.27 6.09
CA SER A 27 7.56 14.28 5.31
C SER A 27 7.74 15.60 4.54
N PRO A 28 8.88 16.28 4.70
CA PRO A 28 9.22 17.44 3.88
C PRO A 28 9.52 17.07 2.42
N GLU A 29 9.74 15.80 2.11
CA GLU A 29 10.05 15.27 0.79
C GLU A 29 8.76 15.05 -0.05
N VAL A 30 7.58 15.08 0.59
CA VAL A 30 6.27 14.98 -0.08
C VAL A 30 5.66 16.37 -0.21
N GLU A 31 5.39 16.77 -1.44
CA GLU A 31 4.82 18.08 -1.79
C GLU A 31 3.29 18.06 -1.82
N SER A 32 2.72 17.06 -2.49
CA SER A 32 1.27 16.91 -2.60
C SER A 32 0.83 15.44 -2.49
N ILE A 33 -0.39 15.24 -2.01
CA ILE A 33 -0.98 13.93 -1.79
C ILE A 33 -2.40 13.93 -2.34
N LEU A 34 -2.69 13.01 -3.26
CA LEU A 34 -4.03 12.70 -3.69
C LEU A 34 -4.47 11.40 -3.01
N VAL A 35 -5.47 11.44 -2.16
CA VAL A 35 -6.09 10.22 -1.63
C VAL A 35 -7.33 9.85 -2.44
N ILE A 36 -7.42 8.60 -2.86
CA ILE A 36 -8.58 8.06 -3.57
C ILE A 36 -9.21 6.97 -2.72
N ASN A 37 -10.41 7.21 -2.23
CA ASN A 37 -11.08 6.34 -1.27
C ASN A 37 -12.56 6.14 -1.62
N ARG A 38 -13.18 5.08 -1.08
CA ARG A 38 -14.62 4.84 -1.17
C ARG A 38 -15.42 5.61 -0.10
N SER A 39 -14.75 6.08 0.94
CA SER A 39 -15.32 6.86 2.05
C SER A 39 -14.27 7.86 2.56
N PRO A 40 -14.70 8.99 3.17
CA PRO A 40 -13.79 10.02 3.67
C PRO A 40 -12.73 9.49 4.64
N VAL A 41 -11.55 10.12 4.64
CA VAL A 41 -10.39 9.78 5.50
C VAL A 41 -10.29 10.71 6.67
N ASP A 42 -11.11 11.47 7.15
CA ASP A 42 -11.07 12.32 8.35
C ASP A 42 -9.67 12.95 8.60
N VAL A 43 -9.05 13.48 7.54
CA VAL A 43 -7.76 14.19 7.58
C VAL A 43 -7.87 15.45 6.73
N VAL A 44 -7.70 16.59 7.36
CA VAL A 44 -7.64 17.89 6.69
C VAL A 44 -6.21 18.40 6.78
N HIS A 45 -5.55 18.57 5.63
CA HIS A 45 -4.18 19.09 5.59
C HIS A 45 -3.91 19.77 4.23
N PRO A 46 -3.16 20.89 4.16
CA PRO A 46 -2.91 21.61 2.90
C PRO A 46 -2.29 20.77 1.77
N LYS A 47 -1.47 19.76 2.10
CA LYS A 47 -0.90 18.84 1.12
C LYS A 47 -1.92 17.83 0.56
N VAL A 48 -3.07 17.63 1.20
CA VAL A 48 -3.99 16.51 0.91
C VAL A 48 -5.18 17.00 0.11
N LYS A 49 -5.35 16.42 -1.07
CA LYS A 49 -6.57 16.45 -1.86
C LYS A 49 -7.23 15.08 -1.76
N GLU A 50 -8.55 15.03 -1.57
CA GLU A 50 -9.31 13.78 -1.51
C GLU A 50 -10.30 13.67 -2.66
N ILE A 51 -10.36 12.47 -3.25
CA ILE A 51 -11.41 12.06 -4.19
C ILE A 51 -12.16 10.88 -3.58
N ILE A 52 -13.46 11.04 -3.41
CA ILE A 52 -14.36 9.93 -3.05
C ILE A 52 -14.83 9.26 -4.33
N HIS A 53 -14.32 8.05 -4.55
CA HIS A 53 -14.62 7.26 -5.74
C HIS A 53 -14.99 5.83 -5.34
N LYS A 54 -16.18 5.38 -5.75
CA LYS A 54 -16.73 4.09 -5.27
C LYS A 54 -16.32 2.90 -6.13
N ASP A 55 -16.25 3.11 -7.44
CA ASP A 55 -15.95 2.04 -8.39
C ASP A 55 -14.50 2.12 -8.91
N PHE A 56 -13.61 1.37 -8.29
CA PHE A 56 -12.21 1.29 -8.69
C PHE A 56 -11.97 0.49 -9.99
N PHE A 57 -13.01 -0.13 -10.57
CA PHE A 57 -12.92 -0.75 -11.88
C PHE A 57 -13.17 0.23 -13.03
N ASP A 58 -13.85 1.34 -12.76
CA ASP A 58 -14.06 2.42 -13.71
C ASP A 58 -13.56 3.75 -13.15
N LEU A 59 -12.44 4.23 -13.68
CA LEU A 59 -11.81 5.50 -13.29
C LEU A 59 -12.12 6.64 -14.25
N SER A 60 -13.01 6.46 -15.21
CA SER A 60 -13.29 7.45 -16.27
C SER A 60 -13.67 8.82 -15.72
N SER A 61 -14.50 8.86 -14.66
CA SER A 61 -14.97 10.10 -14.05
C SER A 61 -13.91 10.91 -13.28
N ILE A 62 -12.77 10.30 -12.98
CA ILE A 62 -11.66 10.95 -12.25
C ILE A 62 -10.36 10.96 -13.06
N HIS A 63 -10.37 10.42 -14.27
CA HIS A 63 -9.21 10.21 -15.12
C HIS A 63 -8.31 11.45 -15.24
N ASP A 64 -8.88 12.62 -15.52
CA ASP A 64 -8.13 13.86 -15.72
C ASP A 64 -7.47 14.39 -14.44
N GLN A 65 -7.87 13.88 -13.27
CA GLN A 65 -7.31 14.26 -11.99
C GLN A 65 -6.14 13.35 -11.55
N LEU A 66 -5.79 12.33 -12.33
CA LEU A 66 -4.76 11.34 -11.99
C LEU A 66 -3.38 11.66 -12.58
N SER A 67 -3.24 12.73 -13.36
CA SER A 67 -1.97 13.16 -13.98
C SER A 67 -1.14 14.05 -13.06
N GLY A 68 0.18 14.10 -13.28
CA GLY A 68 1.11 14.95 -12.53
C GLY A 68 1.65 14.35 -11.25
N TYR A 69 1.45 13.05 -11.00
CA TYR A 69 1.97 12.32 -9.84
C TYR A 69 3.16 11.44 -10.25
N ASN A 70 4.16 11.36 -9.38
CA ASN A 70 5.38 10.59 -9.61
C ASN A 70 5.52 9.35 -8.71
N ALA A 71 4.60 9.15 -7.76
CA ALA A 71 4.52 7.95 -6.94
C ALA A 71 3.07 7.53 -6.66
N CYS A 72 2.83 6.22 -6.59
CA CYS A 72 1.58 5.65 -6.09
C CYS A 72 1.87 4.69 -4.94
N PHE A 73 1.23 4.90 -3.79
CA PHE A 73 1.26 4.01 -2.63
C PHE A 73 -0.07 3.27 -2.54
N PHE A 74 -0.11 2.10 -3.14
CA PHE A 74 -1.33 1.29 -3.25
C PHE A 74 -1.50 0.40 -2.02
N CYS A 75 -2.30 0.89 -1.06
CA CYS A 75 -2.59 0.22 0.20
C CYS A 75 -4.02 -0.36 0.25
N LEU A 76 -4.75 -0.30 -0.87
CA LEU A 76 -6.08 -0.90 -0.96
C LEU A 76 -5.96 -2.43 -0.98
N GLY A 77 -6.76 -3.09 -0.16
CA GLY A 77 -6.83 -4.54 -0.12
C GLY A 77 -8.06 -5.02 0.62
N VAL A 78 -8.46 -6.25 0.34
CA VAL A 78 -9.56 -6.95 1.00
C VAL A 78 -9.06 -8.21 1.69
N SER A 79 -9.77 -8.66 2.72
CA SER A 79 -9.52 -9.95 3.35
C SER A 79 -10.01 -11.07 2.43
N SER A 80 -9.26 -12.15 2.32
CA SER A 80 -9.66 -13.36 1.58
C SER A 80 -10.62 -14.25 2.37
N VAL A 81 -10.86 -13.95 3.65
CA VAL A 81 -11.69 -14.77 4.54
C VAL A 81 -13.12 -14.80 4.03
N GLY A 82 -13.63 -16.00 3.77
CA GLY A 82 -14.98 -16.23 3.25
C GLY A 82 -15.16 -16.01 1.74
N MET A 83 -14.09 -15.60 1.01
CA MET A 83 -14.17 -15.37 -0.44
C MET A 83 -13.74 -16.60 -1.24
N LYS A 84 -14.41 -16.83 -2.38
CA LYS A 84 -13.95 -17.76 -3.40
C LYS A 84 -12.77 -17.15 -4.18
N GLU A 85 -11.91 -18.00 -4.76
CA GLU A 85 -10.72 -17.54 -5.49
C GLU A 85 -11.04 -16.57 -6.63
N ALA A 86 -12.05 -16.83 -7.41
CA ALA A 86 -12.45 -15.95 -8.52
C ALA A 86 -12.84 -14.55 -8.02
N GLU A 87 -13.59 -14.45 -6.94
CA GLU A 87 -13.99 -13.18 -6.34
C GLU A 87 -12.79 -12.44 -5.76
N TYR A 88 -11.93 -13.14 -4.99
CA TYR A 88 -10.73 -12.56 -4.41
C TYR A 88 -9.75 -12.08 -5.49
N ARG A 89 -9.60 -12.85 -6.58
CA ARG A 89 -8.80 -12.47 -7.75
C ARG A 89 -9.33 -11.19 -8.39
N ARG A 90 -10.64 -11.10 -8.61
CA ARG A 90 -11.25 -9.88 -9.16
C ARG A 90 -10.95 -8.67 -8.29
N MET A 91 -11.17 -8.76 -6.97
CA MET A 91 -11.01 -7.65 -6.01
C MET A 91 -9.55 -7.32 -5.67
N THR A 92 -8.61 -8.22 -5.92
CA THR A 92 -7.19 -8.04 -5.59
C THR A 92 -6.34 -7.84 -6.84
N HIS A 93 -6.37 -8.79 -7.77
CA HIS A 93 -5.55 -8.75 -8.98
C HIS A 93 -6.13 -7.82 -10.06
N GLU A 94 -7.34 -8.09 -10.52
CA GLU A 94 -7.91 -7.36 -11.66
C GLU A 94 -8.13 -5.88 -11.36
N LEU A 95 -8.65 -5.57 -10.16
CA LEU A 95 -8.82 -4.19 -9.71
C LEU A 95 -7.48 -3.45 -9.63
N THR A 96 -6.47 -4.06 -9.01
CA THR A 96 -5.15 -3.44 -8.84
C THR A 96 -4.47 -3.20 -10.18
N LEU A 97 -4.51 -4.19 -11.08
CA LEU A 97 -3.90 -4.06 -12.42
C LEU A 97 -4.64 -3.04 -13.30
N GLY A 98 -5.98 -3.00 -13.24
CA GLY A 98 -6.77 -2.00 -13.94
C GLY A 98 -6.40 -0.58 -13.50
N PHE A 99 -6.38 -0.35 -12.19
CA PHE A 99 -5.98 0.93 -11.60
C PHE A 99 -4.53 1.30 -11.98
N ALA A 100 -3.60 0.36 -11.86
CA ALA A 100 -2.19 0.57 -12.17
C ALA A 100 -1.97 0.94 -13.64
N LYS A 101 -2.69 0.30 -14.59
CA LYS A 101 -2.59 0.62 -16.03
C LYS A 101 -3.04 2.05 -16.33
N VAL A 102 -4.13 2.52 -15.72
CA VAL A 102 -4.59 3.90 -15.89
C VAL A 102 -3.55 4.88 -15.37
N LEU A 103 -2.97 4.62 -14.18
CA LEU A 103 -1.92 5.49 -13.63
C LEU A 103 -0.65 5.50 -14.48
N LEU A 104 -0.22 4.35 -14.99
CA LEU A 104 0.95 4.25 -15.85
C LEU A 104 0.76 5.04 -17.16
N PHE A 105 -0.43 4.97 -17.76
CA PHE A 105 -0.77 5.73 -18.96
C PHE A 105 -0.69 7.25 -18.70
N GLN A 106 -1.19 7.71 -17.57
CA GLN A 106 -1.17 9.13 -17.18
C GLN A 106 0.21 9.62 -16.72
N ASN A 107 1.03 8.72 -16.15
CA ASN A 107 2.29 9.06 -15.49
C ASN A 107 3.36 8.00 -15.79
N PRO A 108 3.96 8.00 -17.00
CA PRO A 108 4.91 6.95 -17.43
C PRO A 108 6.14 6.79 -16.51
N GLU A 109 6.58 7.89 -15.87
CA GLU A 109 7.74 7.92 -14.96
C GLU A 109 7.39 7.60 -13.48
N MET A 110 6.14 7.15 -13.22
CA MET A 110 5.67 6.87 -11.88
C MET A 110 6.39 5.70 -11.22
N ILE A 111 6.59 5.80 -9.90
CA ILE A 111 7.01 4.69 -9.04
C ILE A 111 5.78 4.11 -8.36
N PHE A 112 5.60 2.79 -8.44
CA PHE A 112 4.43 2.11 -7.88
C PHE A 112 4.81 1.22 -6.70
N CYS A 113 4.27 1.49 -5.51
CA CYS A 113 4.44 0.68 -4.31
C CYS A 113 3.13 -0.05 -3.99
N TYR A 114 3.18 -1.37 -3.92
CA TYR A 114 2.02 -2.23 -3.64
C TYR A 114 2.19 -2.97 -2.31
N VAL A 115 1.16 -2.95 -1.46
CA VAL A 115 1.15 -3.70 -0.20
C VAL A 115 0.48 -5.07 -0.39
N SER A 116 1.29 -6.11 -0.37
CA SER A 116 0.82 -7.50 -0.43
C SER A 116 0.73 -8.14 0.97
N GLY A 117 1.79 -8.77 1.43
CA GLY A 117 1.91 -9.38 2.75
C GLY A 117 2.93 -10.52 2.78
N ALA A 118 3.43 -10.80 3.96
CA ALA A 118 4.34 -11.93 4.17
C ALA A 118 3.71 -13.24 3.69
N SER A 119 4.52 -14.15 3.20
CA SER A 119 4.09 -15.43 2.60
C SER A 119 3.30 -15.29 1.28
N THR A 120 3.34 -14.15 0.61
CA THR A 120 2.87 -14.02 -0.78
C THR A 120 3.68 -14.97 -1.68
N ASP A 121 2.98 -15.73 -2.53
CA ASP A 121 3.58 -16.80 -3.32
C ASP A 121 3.88 -16.34 -4.76
N SER A 122 5.12 -15.92 -5.01
CA SER A 122 5.57 -15.51 -6.35
C SER A 122 5.60 -16.67 -7.37
N SER A 123 5.53 -17.94 -6.93
CA SER A 123 5.45 -19.07 -7.86
C SER A 123 4.05 -19.26 -8.46
N GLU A 124 3.03 -18.66 -7.84
CA GLU A 124 1.60 -18.78 -8.18
C GLU A 124 1.06 -20.22 -8.10
N LYS A 125 1.81 -21.15 -7.50
CA LYS A 125 1.52 -22.60 -7.47
C LYS A 125 1.27 -23.17 -6.08
N GLY A 126 1.45 -22.35 -5.03
CA GLY A 126 1.29 -22.76 -3.64
C GLY A 126 -0.14 -23.12 -3.27
N ARG A 127 -0.34 -23.76 -2.13
CA ARG A 127 -1.64 -24.23 -1.66
C ARG A 127 -2.58 -23.09 -1.24
N SER A 128 -2.05 -21.99 -0.75
CA SER A 128 -2.83 -20.87 -0.24
C SER A 128 -3.35 -20.00 -1.38
N MET A 129 -4.67 -19.93 -1.55
CA MET A 129 -5.34 -19.17 -2.60
C MET A 129 -4.96 -17.68 -2.57
N TRP A 130 -5.04 -17.04 -1.41
CA TRP A 130 -4.73 -15.62 -1.30
C TRP A 130 -3.27 -15.30 -1.64
N ALA A 131 -2.36 -16.22 -1.28
CA ALA A 131 -0.93 -16.06 -1.53
C ALA A 131 -0.63 -16.14 -3.04
N ARG A 132 -1.26 -17.08 -3.77
CA ARG A 132 -1.15 -17.18 -5.22
C ARG A 132 -1.67 -15.94 -5.93
N VAL A 133 -2.87 -15.47 -5.54
CA VAL A 133 -3.48 -14.28 -6.17
C VAL A 133 -2.63 -13.03 -5.93
N LYS A 134 -2.11 -12.85 -4.72
CA LYS A 134 -1.20 -11.73 -4.43
C LYS A 134 0.13 -11.87 -5.17
N GLY A 135 0.68 -13.09 -5.26
CA GLY A 135 1.90 -13.36 -6.02
C GLY A 135 1.74 -13.01 -7.50
N LYS A 136 0.63 -13.43 -8.11
CA LYS A 136 0.31 -13.03 -9.49
C LYS A 136 0.18 -11.51 -9.64
N THR A 137 -0.46 -10.84 -8.67
CA THR A 137 -0.59 -9.37 -8.69
C THR A 137 0.77 -8.69 -8.67
N GLU A 138 1.68 -9.15 -7.80
CA GLU A 138 3.05 -8.63 -7.72
C GLU A 138 3.82 -8.86 -9.03
N ASN A 139 3.77 -10.09 -9.56
CA ASN A 139 4.48 -10.45 -10.78
C ASN A 139 4.03 -9.59 -11.96
N ASP A 140 2.71 -9.43 -12.14
CA ASP A 140 2.16 -8.62 -13.23
C ASP A 140 2.47 -7.12 -13.05
N LEU A 141 2.45 -6.57 -11.82
CA LEU A 141 2.85 -5.20 -11.53
C LEU A 141 4.34 -4.94 -11.84
N LEU A 142 5.21 -5.90 -11.52
CA LEU A 142 6.65 -5.82 -11.81
C LEU A 142 6.93 -5.78 -13.32
N MET A 143 6.08 -6.42 -14.12
CA MET A 143 6.19 -6.47 -15.59
C MET A 143 5.42 -5.35 -16.31
N LEU A 144 4.63 -4.54 -15.59
CA LEU A 144 3.74 -3.58 -16.22
C LEU A 144 4.46 -2.40 -16.91
N GLY A 145 5.70 -2.10 -16.52
CA GLY A 145 6.53 -1.09 -17.18
C GLY A 145 6.61 0.26 -16.45
N PHE A 146 6.24 0.33 -15.17
CA PHE A 146 6.53 1.50 -14.34
C PHE A 146 8.05 1.78 -14.31
N LYS A 147 8.44 3.03 -14.10
CA LYS A 147 9.85 3.39 -13.86
C LYS A 147 10.47 2.50 -12.79
N SER A 148 9.75 2.23 -11.72
CA SER A 148 10.03 1.19 -10.74
C SER A 148 8.74 0.74 -10.05
N ALA A 149 8.62 -0.55 -9.78
CA ALA A 149 7.57 -1.10 -8.93
C ALA A 149 8.20 -1.82 -7.73
N TYR A 150 7.62 -1.63 -6.54
CA TYR A 150 8.08 -2.21 -5.29
C TYR A 150 6.94 -2.91 -4.57
N MET A 151 7.16 -4.17 -4.20
CA MET A 151 6.19 -5.03 -3.54
C MET A 151 6.52 -5.13 -2.06
N PHE A 152 5.65 -4.61 -1.21
CA PHE A 152 5.82 -4.60 0.24
C PHE A 152 5.12 -5.81 0.85
N ARG A 153 5.88 -6.70 1.47
CA ARG A 153 5.41 -7.92 2.13
C ARG A 153 5.55 -7.82 3.66
N PRO A 154 4.80 -6.92 4.32
CA PRO A 154 4.84 -6.87 5.78
C PRO A 154 4.27 -8.14 6.39
N GLY A 155 4.86 -8.57 7.50
CA GLY A 155 4.31 -9.60 8.37
C GLY A 155 3.27 -9.00 9.33
N TYR A 156 3.48 -9.15 10.64
CA TYR A 156 2.66 -8.46 11.63
C TYR A 156 2.92 -6.95 11.57
N ILE A 157 1.86 -6.18 11.41
CA ILE A 157 1.93 -4.72 11.35
C ILE A 157 1.33 -4.14 12.63
N HIS A 158 2.17 -3.51 13.46
CA HIS A 158 1.69 -2.83 14.66
C HIS A 158 1.07 -1.47 14.28
N PRO A 159 -0.18 -1.18 14.72
CA PRO A 159 -0.78 0.12 14.48
C PRO A 159 -0.18 1.17 15.39
N MET A 160 0.48 2.17 14.81
CA MET A 160 1.02 3.33 15.51
C MET A 160 0.03 4.51 15.51
N ARG A 161 0.32 5.57 16.26
CA ARG A 161 -0.41 6.86 16.24
C ARG A 161 -1.91 6.76 16.55
N GLY A 162 -2.32 5.74 17.35
CA GLY A 162 -3.73 5.54 17.71
C GLY A 162 -4.64 5.01 16.59
N ILE A 163 -4.06 4.63 15.46
CA ILE A 163 -4.80 4.07 14.33
C ILE A 163 -5.42 2.72 14.73
N LYS A 164 -6.68 2.50 14.33
CA LYS A 164 -7.40 1.25 14.56
C LYS A 164 -7.70 0.55 13.23
N SER A 165 -7.79 -0.78 13.27
CA SER A 165 -8.30 -1.54 12.13
C SER A 165 -9.82 -1.33 11.97
N LYS A 166 -10.33 -1.36 10.74
CA LYS A 166 -11.78 -1.39 10.49
C LYS A 166 -12.43 -2.71 10.90
N THR A 167 -11.65 -3.76 11.06
CA THR A 167 -12.14 -5.10 11.45
C THR A 167 -12.05 -5.25 12.95
N PRO A 168 -13.17 -5.41 13.68
CA PRO A 168 -13.17 -5.52 15.15
C PRO A 168 -12.29 -6.66 15.67
N LEU A 169 -12.27 -7.81 14.98
CA LEU A 169 -11.44 -8.95 15.33
C LEU A 169 -9.94 -8.60 15.37
N TYR A 170 -9.46 -7.81 14.40
CA TYR A 170 -8.07 -7.35 14.40
C TYR A 170 -7.80 -6.37 15.54
N ASN A 171 -8.76 -5.52 15.91
CA ASN A 171 -8.59 -4.62 17.05
C ASN A 171 -8.45 -5.38 18.37
N ALA A 172 -9.24 -6.44 18.58
CA ALA A 172 -9.09 -7.33 19.75
C ALA A 172 -7.72 -8.00 19.76
N PHE A 173 -7.27 -8.53 18.62
CA PHE A 173 -5.95 -9.14 18.47
C PHE A 173 -4.82 -8.12 18.76
N TYR A 174 -4.92 -6.90 18.24
CA TYR A 174 -3.95 -5.83 18.51
C TYR A 174 -3.95 -5.40 20.00
N ALA A 175 -5.10 -5.36 20.64
CA ALA A 175 -5.19 -5.03 22.07
C ALA A 175 -4.43 -6.06 22.94
N VAL A 176 -4.55 -7.34 22.62
CA VAL A 176 -3.82 -8.43 23.30
C VAL A 176 -2.31 -8.34 23.05
N LEU A 177 -1.88 -8.04 21.81
CA LEU A 177 -0.47 -7.99 21.45
C LEU A 177 0.22 -6.67 21.81
N LYS A 178 -0.54 -5.61 22.08
CA LYS A 178 0.01 -4.29 22.41
C LYS A 178 1.04 -4.29 23.54
N PRO A 179 0.82 -4.95 24.71
CA PRO A 179 1.81 -5.00 25.78
C PRO A 179 3.06 -5.80 25.40
N LEU A 180 2.95 -6.73 24.45
CA LEU A 180 4.08 -7.55 23.96
C LEU A 180 4.87 -6.87 22.84
N TYR A 181 4.39 -5.75 22.31
CA TYR A 181 5.01 -5.08 21.17
C TYR A 181 6.51 -4.71 21.39
N PRO A 182 6.95 -4.23 22.58
CA PRO A 182 8.39 -3.96 22.81
C PRO A 182 9.29 -5.19 22.61
N LEU A 183 8.75 -6.39 22.92
CA LEU A 183 9.46 -7.65 22.69
C LEU A 183 9.35 -8.06 21.20
N LEU A 184 8.17 -7.97 20.63
CA LEU A 184 7.91 -8.31 19.22
C LEU A 184 8.70 -7.43 18.25
N LYS A 185 8.93 -6.15 18.57
CA LYS A 185 9.75 -5.22 17.78
C LYS A 185 11.21 -5.71 17.62
N ARG A 186 11.71 -6.57 18.51
CA ARG A 186 13.03 -7.19 18.39
C ARG A 186 13.09 -8.30 17.33
N MET A 187 11.97 -8.60 16.65
CA MET A 187 11.88 -9.59 15.58
C MET A 187 11.61 -8.92 14.21
N PRO A 188 12.55 -8.11 13.67
CA PRO A 188 12.34 -7.27 12.49
C PRO A 188 12.04 -8.07 11.22
N LYS A 189 12.31 -9.36 11.22
CA LYS A 189 11.96 -10.29 10.13
C LYS A 189 10.45 -10.50 9.99
N TYR A 190 9.70 -10.37 11.09
CA TYR A 190 8.27 -10.74 11.16
C TYR A 190 7.37 -9.58 11.53
N VAL A 191 7.94 -8.54 12.15
CA VAL A 191 7.18 -7.45 12.76
C VAL A 191 7.66 -6.12 12.18
N THR A 192 6.70 -5.29 11.79
CA THR A 192 6.92 -3.90 11.40
C THR A 192 5.78 -3.05 11.95
N ASP A 193 5.73 -1.79 11.63
CA ASP A 193 4.60 -0.92 11.93
C ASP A 193 4.20 -0.08 10.72
N ASN A 194 3.01 0.52 10.79
CA ASN A 194 2.45 1.27 9.68
C ASN A 194 3.19 2.59 9.38
N ALA A 195 3.88 3.17 10.36
CA ALA A 195 4.74 4.34 10.15
C ALA A 195 6.01 3.95 9.38
N THR A 196 6.69 2.89 9.82
CA THR A 196 7.89 2.35 9.13
C THR A 196 7.57 1.97 7.67
N ILE A 197 6.39 1.39 7.40
CA ILE A 197 5.97 1.12 6.01
C ILE A 197 5.88 2.42 5.21
N GLY A 198 5.27 3.48 5.77
CA GLY A 198 5.16 4.79 5.11
C GLY A 198 6.52 5.41 4.80
N GLN A 199 7.44 5.39 5.78
CA GLN A 199 8.81 5.89 5.63
C GLN A 199 9.56 5.12 4.54
N ALA A 200 9.46 3.79 4.55
CA ALA A 200 10.07 2.94 3.54
C ALA A 200 9.53 3.24 2.13
N MET A 201 8.20 3.43 1.98
CA MET A 201 7.61 3.80 0.68
C MET A 201 8.13 5.14 0.16
N ILE A 202 8.21 6.16 1.02
CA ILE A 202 8.77 7.47 0.66
C ILE A 202 10.24 7.31 0.23
N LYS A 203 11.05 6.59 1.00
CA LYS A 203 12.47 6.41 0.71
C LYS A 203 12.72 5.63 -0.59
N VAL A 204 12.02 4.53 -0.83
CA VAL A 204 12.21 3.79 -2.09
C VAL A 204 11.71 4.57 -3.30
N ALA A 205 10.70 5.43 -3.13
CA ALA A 205 10.23 6.29 -4.21
C ALA A 205 11.26 7.40 -4.57
N LEU A 206 12.03 7.88 -3.60
CA LEU A 206 13.04 8.92 -3.82
C LEU A 206 14.38 8.37 -4.31
N GLN A 207 14.85 7.30 -3.69
CA GLN A 207 16.23 6.83 -3.81
C GLN A 207 16.34 5.49 -4.54
N GLY A 208 15.22 4.81 -4.75
CA GLY A 208 15.21 3.43 -5.18
C GLY A 208 15.65 2.46 -4.08
N TYR A 209 15.63 1.17 -4.39
CA TYR A 209 16.15 0.11 -3.53
C TYR A 209 16.61 -1.07 -4.40
N GLY A 210 17.66 -1.76 -3.96
CA GLY A 210 18.25 -2.87 -4.72
C GLY A 210 17.36 -4.10 -4.92
N LYS A 211 16.29 -4.23 -4.11
CA LYS A 211 15.29 -5.30 -4.25
C LYS A 211 13.94 -4.71 -4.66
N LYS A 212 13.19 -5.44 -5.47
CA LYS A 212 11.83 -5.06 -5.86
C LYS A 212 10.76 -5.63 -4.93
N VAL A 213 11.05 -6.72 -4.23
CA VAL A 213 10.21 -7.31 -3.18
C VAL A 213 10.86 -7.06 -1.84
N LEU A 214 10.16 -6.36 -0.96
CA LEU A 214 10.61 -5.97 0.37
C LEU A 214 9.83 -6.76 1.43
N GLU A 215 10.50 -7.66 2.12
CA GLU A 215 9.97 -8.33 3.31
C GLU A 215 10.08 -7.41 4.54
N SER A 216 9.44 -7.76 5.67
CA SER A 216 9.50 -6.93 6.89
C SER A 216 10.93 -6.52 7.27
N ILE A 217 11.90 -7.42 7.10
CA ILE A 217 13.31 -7.12 7.43
C ILE A 217 13.93 -6.05 6.50
N ASP A 218 13.47 -5.95 5.26
CA ASP A 218 13.91 -4.91 4.34
C ASP A 218 13.20 -3.58 4.64
N ILE A 219 11.89 -3.64 4.92
CA ILE A 219 11.06 -2.48 5.31
C ILE A 219 11.62 -1.81 6.57
N ASN A 220 12.04 -2.59 7.56
CA ASN A 220 12.58 -2.10 8.83
C ASN A 220 14.01 -1.52 8.76
N LYS A 221 14.58 -1.38 7.57
CA LYS A 221 15.89 -0.69 7.37
C LYS A 221 15.75 0.81 7.13
N PHE A 222 14.53 1.27 6.95
CA PHE A 222 14.20 2.66 6.70
C PHE A 222 13.68 3.33 7.97
#